data_e9b806a63c0194bbe41159c208afa8f5
#
_entry.id   e9b806a63c0194bbe41159c208afa8f5
#
_cell.length_a   1.000
_cell.length_b   1.000
_cell.length_c   1.000
_cell.angle_alpha   90.00
_cell.angle_beta   90.00
_cell.angle_gamma   90.00
#
_symmetry.space_group_name_H-M   'P 1'
#
loop_
_entity.id
_entity.type
_entity.pdbx_description
1 polymer ?
#
loop_
_entity_poly.entity_id
_entity_poly.type
_entity_poly.pdbx_seq_one_letter_code
_entity_poly.pdbx_strand_id
1 'polypeptide(L)'
;MSRIGRLPIDIPAGVTIAVDGQAVSVKGPKGDLSLVVSRPIEVKVEEGQVLVTRPDDERESRSLHGLTRTLINNNIIGVTEGYTKGLEVVGTGYRVAQKGGSIEFALGFSHPVLVEPPAGITLTVEGNNKVTVSGIDKQAVGEAAANIRKIRKPEPYKGKGVRYAGEVVRRKAGKSGK
;
A
#
# COMPACT_ATOMS: atom_id res chain seq x y z
N MET A 1 -20.80 7.65 16.19
CA MET A 1 -20.23 6.30 16.41
C MET A 1 -19.46 5.84 15.17
N SER A 2 -18.30 5.17 15.33
CA SER A 2 -17.57 4.62 14.18
C SER A 2 -18.32 3.39 13.62
N ARG A 3 -18.82 3.48 12.39
CA ARG A 3 -19.46 2.33 11.72
C ARG A 3 -18.46 1.21 11.43
N ILE A 4 -17.21 1.57 11.11
CA ILE A 4 -16.14 0.62 10.76
C ILE A 4 -15.58 -0.07 11.99
N GLY A 5 -15.25 0.65 13.06
CA GLY A 5 -14.61 0.09 14.25
C GLY A 5 -15.42 -1.00 14.95
N ARG A 6 -16.76 -0.93 14.87
CA ARG A 6 -17.67 -1.91 15.50
C ARG A 6 -17.82 -3.22 14.74
N LEU A 7 -17.47 -3.24 13.46
CA LEU A 7 -17.63 -4.45 12.67
C LEU A 7 -16.58 -5.47 13.07
N PRO A 8 -16.97 -6.68 13.49
CA PRO A 8 -16.03 -7.76 13.74
C PRO A 8 -15.24 -8.06 12.47
N ILE A 9 -14.08 -8.67 12.62
CA ILE A 9 -13.25 -9.10 11.49
C ILE A 9 -13.20 -10.62 11.55
N ASP A 10 -13.73 -11.30 10.55
CA ASP A 10 -13.64 -12.74 10.44
C ASP A 10 -12.20 -13.17 10.21
N ILE A 11 -11.77 -14.21 10.89
CA ILE A 11 -10.44 -14.80 10.70
C ILE A 11 -10.57 -15.90 9.65
N PRO A 12 -10.00 -15.71 8.43
CA PRO A 12 -10.10 -16.71 7.39
C PRO A 12 -9.30 -17.97 7.74
N ALA A 13 -9.66 -19.09 7.13
CA ALA A 13 -8.95 -20.35 7.31
C ALA A 13 -7.46 -20.19 6.93
N GLY A 14 -6.57 -20.71 7.78
CA GLY A 14 -5.11 -20.62 7.59
C GLY A 14 -4.49 -19.33 8.13
N VAL A 15 -5.26 -18.44 8.77
CA VAL A 15 -4.75 -17.27 9.47
C VAL A 15 -4.81 -17.50 10.98
N THR A 16 -3.72 -17.19 11.66
CA THR A 16 -3.62 -17.20 13.13
C THR A 16 -3.35 -15.79 13.63
N ILE A 17 -4.13 -15.36 14.63
CA ILE A 17 -3.96 -14.06 15.26
C ILE A 17 -3.65 -14.28 16.74
N ALA A 18 -2.55 -13.68 17.20
CA ALA A 18 -2.17 -13.64 18.60
C ALA A 18 -2.18 -12.20 19.11
N VAL A 19 -2.77 -11.99 20.26
CA VAL A 19 -2.84 -10.69 20.94
C VAL A 19 -2.09 -10.80 22.26
N ASP A 20 -1.06 -9.99 22.42
CA ASP A 20 -0.28 -9.87 23.65
C ASP A 20 -0.28 -8.40 24.09
N GLY A 21 -1.18 -8.06 25.00
CA GLY A 21 -1.41 -6.69 25.42
C GLY A 21 -1.80 -5.78 24.25
N GLN A 22 -0.89 -4.87 23.88
CA GLN A 22 -1.08 -3.96 22.73
C GLN A 22 -0.48 -4.50 21.42
N ALA A 23 0.28 -5.58 21.48
CA ALA A 23 0.87 -6.19 20.29
C ALA A 23 -0.12 -7.20 19.66
N VAL A 24 -0.38 -7.03 18.37
CA VAL A 24 -1.20 -7.94 17.58
C VAL A 24 -0.34 -8.51 16.48
N SER A 25 -0.17 -9.82 16.45
CA SER A 25 0.51 -10.53 15.37
C SER A 25 -0.50 -11.30 14.52
N VAL A 26 -0.34 -11.21 13.22
CA VAL A 26 -1.19 -11.86 12.23
C VAL A 26 -0.32 -12.72 11.34
N LYS A 27 -0.52 -14.03 11.37
CA LYS A 27 0.25 -15.00 10.60
C LYS A 27 -0.65 -15.72 9.61
N GLY A 28 -0.21 -15.79 8.37
CA GLY A 28 -0.96 -16.43 7.28
C GLY A 28 -0.07 -17.11 6.26
N PRO A 29 -0.66 -17.61 5.16
CA PRO A 29 0.07 -18.40 4.14
C PRO A 29 1.16 -17.61 3.41
N LYS A 30 1.06 -16.28 3.33
CA LYS A 30 2.06 -15.44 2.64
C LYS A 30 3.12 -14.83 3.56
N GLY A 31 2.99 -14.98 4.86
CA GLY A 31 3.93 -14.47 5.84
C GLY A 31 3.26 -14.01 7.11
N ASP A 32 3.98 -13.24 7.89
CA ASP A 32 3.53 -12.70 9.16
C ASP A 32 3.71 -11.18 9.22
N LEU A 33 2.76 -10.52 9.86
CA LEU A 33 2.77 -9.08 10.12
C LEU A 33 2.46 -8.83 11.59
N SER A 34 3.02 -7.77 12.14
CA SER A 34 2.74 -7.33 13.50
C SER A 34 2.31 -5.87 13.53
N LEU A 35 1.47 -5.53 14.49
CA LEU A 35 0.97 -4.19 14.73
C LEU A 35 0.97 -3.90 16.23
N VAL A 36 1.42 -2.72 16.63
CA VAL A 36 1.25 -2.22 17.98
C VAL A 36 0.03 -1.30 18.00
N VAL A 37 -0.98 -1.71 18.75
CA VAL A 37 -2.24 -0.98 18.90
C VAL A 37 -2.05 0.19 19.86
N SER A 38 -2.48 1.37 19.47
CA SER A 38 -2.40 2.56 20.32
C SER A 38 -3.43 2.50 21.44
N ARG A 39 -3.01 2.82 22.68
CA ARG A 39 -3.94 3.03 23.77
C ARG A 39 -4.89 4.20 23.47
N PRO A 40 -6.15 4.18 23.90
CA PRO A 40 -6.77 3.24 24.84
C PRO A 40 -7.51 2.06 24.17
N ILE A 41 -7.24 1.76 22.91
CA ILE A 41 -7.94 0.72 22.15
C ILE A 41 -7.52 -0.67 22.63
N GLU A 42 -8.48 -1.58 22.78
CA GLU A 42 -8.27 -2.98 23.12
C GLU A 42 -8.70 -3.87 21.95
N VAL A 43 -7.99 -4.99 21.80
CA VAL A 43 -8.27 -6.00 20.77
C VAL A 43 -8.46 -7.34 21.45
N LYS A 44 -9.52 -8.06 21.08
CA LYS A 44 -9.82 -9.41 21.57
C LYS A 44 -10.11 -10.33 20.40
N VAL A 45 -9.77 -11.59 20.57
CA VAL A 45 -10.11 -12.66 19.62
C VAL A 45 -11.13 -13.56 20.29
N GLU A 46 -12.33 -13.64 19.74
CA GLU A 46 -13.44 -14.43 20.26
C GLU A 46 -14.15 -15.12 19.08
N GLU A 47 -14.47 -16.41 19.25
CA GLU A 47 -15.28 -17.20 18.29
C GLU A 47 -14.81 -17.11 16.82
N GLY A 48 -13.50 -17.03 16.58
CA GLY A 48 -12.94 -16.93 15.21
C GLY A 48 -13.04 -15.53 14.59
N GLN A 49 -13.34 -14.52 15.40
CA GLN A 49 -13.41 -13.12 15.00
C GLN A 49 -12.50 -12.25 15.83
N VAL A 50 -12.03 -11.15 15.26
CA VAL A 50 -11.33 -10.08 15.96
C VAL A 50 -12.31 -8.96 16.29
N LEU A 51 -12.39 -8.63 17.56
CA LEU A 51 -13.17 -7.52 18.08
C LEU A 51 -12.24 -6.41 18.55
N VAL A 52 -12.53 -5.19 18.12
CA VAL A 52 -11.80 -3.99 18.54
C VAL A 52 -12.76 -3.15 19.40
N THR A 53 -12.33 -2.82 20.62
CA THR A 53 -13.14 -2.06 21.58
C THR A 53 -12.46 -0.77 21.99
N ARG A 54 -13.26 0.19 22.44
CA ARG A 54 -12.81 1.47 22.98
C ARG A 54 -13.48 1.73 24.32
N PRO A 55 -12.83 2.38 25.30
CA PRO A 55 -13.39 2.62 26.62
C PRO A 55 -14.46 3.73 26.65
N ASP A 56 -14.33 4.71 25.74
CA ASP A 56 -15.16 5.92 25.75
C ASP A 56 -15.51 6.40 24.34
N ASP A 57 -16.26 7.50 24.25
CA ASP A 57 -16.67 8.16 23.01
C ASP A 57 -15.90 9.46 22.74
N GLU A 58 -14.72 9.64 23.35
CA GLU A 58 -13.86 10.77 23.05
C GLU A 58 -13.39 10.77 21.60
N ARG A 59 -13.02 11.95 21.11
CA ARG A 59 -12.63 12.14 19.71
C ARG A 59 -11.46 11.25 19.31
N GLU A 60 -10.46 11.13 20.19
CA GLU A 60 -9.28 10.32 19.96
C GLU A 60 -9.62 8.82 19.92
N SER A 61 -10.33 8.32 20.95
CA SER A 61 -10.77 6.92 21.01
C SER A 61 -11.60 6.53 19.79
N ARG A 62 -12.49 7.40 19.31
CA ARG A 62 -13.28 7.15 18.09
C ARG A 62 -12.43 7.06 16.84
N SER A 63 -11.40 7.90 16.72
CA SER A 63 -10.52 7.89 15.56
C SER A 63 -9.62 6.64 15.53
N LEU A 64 -9.01 6.31 16.66
CA LEU A 64 -8.15 5.13 16.83
C LEU A 64 -8.91 3.82 16.68
N HIS A 65 -10.17 3.75 17.13
CA HIS A 65 -11.02 2.57 17.00
C HIS A 65 -11.18 2.12 15.53
N GLY A 66 -11.58 3.03 14.66
CA GLY A 66 -11.73 2.72 13.24
C GLY A 66 -10.40 2.47 12.52
N LEU A 67 -9.35 3.21 12.90
CA LEU A 67 -8.00 3.02 12.37
C LEU A 67 -7.46 1.63 12.70
N THR A 68 -7.48 1.25 13.99
CA THR A 68 -6.97 -0.05 14.46
C THR A 68 -7.68 -1.21 13.77
N ARG A 69 -9.01 -1.17 13.72
CA ARG A 69 -9.80 -2.20 13.01
C ARG A 69 -9.36 -2.33 11.56
N THR A 70 -9.17 -1.21 10.87
CA THR A 70 -8.77 -1.19 9.46
C THR A 70 -7.36 -1.73 9.26
N LEU A 71 -6.42 -1.39 10.14
CA LEU A 71 -5.04 -1.89 10.07
C LEU A 71 -4.97 -3.40 10.28
N ILE A 72 -5.70 -3.95 11.27
CA ILE A 72 -5.77 -5.39 11.49
C ILE A 72 -6.38 -6.10 10.28
N ASN A 73 -7.48 -5.58 9.74
CA ASN A 73 -8.10 -6.14 8.54
C ASN A 73 -7.15 -6.10 7.32
N ASN A 74 -6.40 -5.02 7.16
CA ASN A 74 -5.39 -4.93 6.11
C ASN A 74 -4.30 -5.98 6.28
N ASN A 75 -3.85 -6.24 7.52
CA ASN A 75 -2.85 -7.27 7.78
C ASN A 75 -3.40 -8.67 7.46
N ILE A 76 -4.64 -8.96 7.81
CA ILE A 76 -5.29 -10.25 7.48
C ILE A 76 -5.35 -10.45 5.96
N ILE A 77 -5.82 -9.46 5.19
CA ILE A 77 -5.84 -9.52 3.72
C ILE A 77 -4.42 -9.64 3.17
N GLY A 78 -3.46 -8.92 3.74
CA GLY A 78 -2.06 -8.94 3.30
C GLY A 78 -1.42 -10.32 3.42
N VAL A 79 -1.61 -11.02 4.55
CA VAL A 79 -1.03 -12.35 4.77
C VAL A 79 -1.78 -13.47 4.04
N THR A 80 -3.00 -13.21 3.55
CA THR A 80 -3.79 -14.16 2.75
C THR A 80 -3.63 -13.94 1.24
N GLU A 81 -4.03 -12.80 0.75
CA GLU A 81 -4.06 -12.44 -0.68
C GLU A 81 -2.82 -11.66 -1.11
N GLY A 82 -2.30 -10.81 -0.22
CA GLY A 82 -1.28 -9.82 -0.52
C GLY A 82 -1.86 -8.57 -1.16
N TYR A 83 -0.99 -7.59 -1.41
CA TYR A 83 -1.33 -6.35 -2.08
C TYR A 83 -0.48 -6.12 -3.30
N THR A 84 -1.10 -5.55 -4.32
CA THR A 84 -0.42 -5.14 -5.55
C THR A 84 -0.80 -3.72 -5.92
N LYS A 85 0.16 -2.96 -6.45
CA LYS A 85 -0.06 -1.61 -6.98
C LYS A 85 0.62 -1.49 -8.33
N GLY A 86 -0.17 -1.25 -9.38
CA GLY A 86 0.33 -1.03 -10.73
C GLY A 86 0.75 0.42 -10.96
N LEU A 87 1.83 0.60 -11.71
CA LEU A 87 2.32 1.88 -12.19
C LEU A 87 2.55 1.80 -13.71
N GLU A 88 2.37 2.92 -14.39
CA GLU A 88 2.60 3.08 -15.82
C GLU A 88 3.60 4.19 -16.08
N VAL A 89 4.57 3.90 -16.94
CA VAL A 89 5.53 4.87 -17.46
C VAL A 89 5.02 5.41 -18.79
N VAL A 90 4.71 6.70 -18.85
CA VAL A 90 4.16 7.36 -20.03
C VAL A 90 5.12 8.42 -20.54
N GLY A 91 5.44 8.39 -21.81
CA GLY A 91 6.30 9.37 -22.48
C GLY A 91 7.15 8.76 -23.57
N THR A 92 7.32 9.50 -24.67
CA THR A 92 8.19 9.07 -25.77
C THR A 92 9.64 8.94 -25.29
N GLY A 93 10.23 7.76 -25.47
CA GLY A 93 11.60 7.47 -25.03
C GLY A 93 11.71 7.11 -23.53
N TYR A 94 10.62 7.17 -22.76
CA TYR A 94 10.62 6.70 -21.37
C TYR A 94 10.46 5.19 -21.34
N ARG A 95 11.24 4.53 -20.52
CA ARG A 95 11.21 3.07 -20.36
C ARG A 95 11.62 2.63 -18.97
N VAL A 96 11.24 1.43 -18.63
CA VAL A 96 11.63 0.73 -17.42
C VAL A 96 12.15 -0.66 -17.79
N ALA A 97 13.14 -1.14 -17.09
CA ALA A 97 13.73 -2.46 -17.30
C ALA A 97 13.97 -3.16 -15.96
N GLN A 98 13.76 -4.47 -15.94
CA GLN A 98 14.11 -5.30 -14.78
C GLN A 98 15.63 -5.46 -14.71
N LYS A 99 16.20 -5.30 -13.52
CA LYS A 99 17.61 -5.49 -13.20
C LYS A 99 17.73 -6.43 -11.98
N GLY A 100 17.58 -7.74 -12.19
CA GLY A 100 17.50 -8.69 -11.08
C GLY A 100 16.27 -8.41 -10.20
N GLY A 101 16.47 -8.15 -8.90
CA GLY A 101 15.40 -7.73 -7.98
C GLY A 101 15.03 -6.25 -8.08
N SER A 102 15.91 -5.42 -8.69
CA SER A 102 15.74 -3.97 -8.81
C SER A 102 15.14 -3.58 -10.17
N ILE A 103 14.75 -2.32 -10.30
CA ILE A 103 14.20 -1.76 -11.55
C ILE A 103 15.00 -0.52 -11.94
N GLU A 104 15.36 -0.43 -13.23
CA GLU A 104 16.02 0.71 -13.81
C GLU A 104 15.04 1.55 -14.66
N PHE A 105 14.93 2.82 -14.35
CA PHE A 105 14.08 3.78 -15.06
C PHE A 105 14.92 4.71 -15.95
N ALA A 106 14.59 4.77 -17.22
CA ALA A 106 15.06 5.79 -18.15
C ALA A 106 13.90 6.78 -18.42
N LEU A 107 13.90 7.90 -17.71
CA LEU A 107 12.80 8.88 -17.71
C LEU A 107 13.23 10.25 -18.28
N GLY A 108 14.23 10.28 -19.17
CA GLY A 108 14.72 11.51 -19.76
C GLY A 108 15.59 12.36 -18.85
N PHE A 109 16.17 11.77 -17.82
CA PHE A 109 17.30 12.33 -17.07
C PHE A 109 18.63 12.04 -17.79
N SER A 110 19.69 12.71 -17.40
CA SER A 110 21.05 12.47 -17.93
C SER A 110 21.60 11.07 -17.60
N HIS A 111 21.04 10.41 -16.57
CA HIS A 111 21.39 9.06 -16.14
C HIS A 111 20.13 8.26 -15.81
N PRO A 112 20.16 6.93 -15.93
CA PRO A 112 19.07 6.09 -15.46
C PRO A 112 18.97 6.11 -13.94
N VAL A 113 17.76 5.88 -13.41
CA VAL A 113 17.49 5.81 -11.97
C VAL A 113 17.25 4.36 -11.60
N LEU A 114 18.11 3.81 -10.75
CA LEU A 114 17.94 2.46 -10.19
C LEU A 114 17.09 2.55 -8.92
N VAL A 115 16.09 1.67 -8.82
CA VAL A 115 15.23 1.53 -7.65
C VAL A 115 15.35 0.13 -7.11
N GLU A 116 15.83 0.01 -5.89
CA GLU A 116 15.90 -1.25 -5.15
C GLU A 116 14.59 -1.48 -4.38
N PRO A 117 14.09 -2.73 -4.34
CA PRO A 117 12.90 -3.04 -3.57
C PRO A 117 13.19 -2.92 -2.06
N PRO A 118 12.34 -2.21 -1.29
CA PRO A 118 12.39 -2.28 0.17
C PRO A 118 12.13 -3.70 0.69
N ALA A 119 12.46 -3.96 1.94
CA ALA A 119 12.21 -5.25 2.57
C ALA A 119 10.73 -5.65 2.48
N GLY A 120 10.46 -6.89 2.07
CA GLY A 120 9.10 -7.42 1.91
C GLY A 120 8.35 -6.93 0.67
N ILE A 121 9.00 -6.17 -0.22
CA ILE A 121 8.43 -5.69 -1.48
C ILE A 121 9.08 -6.38 -2.67
N THR A 122 8.26 -6.78 -3.61
CA THR A 122 8.70 -7.30 -4.91
C THR A 122 8.33 -6.30 -6.01
N LEU A 123 9.29 -6.01 -6.87
CA LEU A 123 9.11 -5.14 -8.03
C LEU A 123 9.19 -5.98 -9.30
N THR A 124 8.16 -5.90 -10.15
CA THR A 124 8.10 -6.65 -11.41
C THR A 124 7.81 -5.68 -12.56
N VAL A 125 8.52 -5.86 -13.66
CA VAL A 125 8.32 -5.09 -14.90
C VAL A 125 7.60 -5.94 -15.92
N GLU A 126 6.54 -5.42 -16.49
CA GLU A 126 5.81 -6.01 -17.59
C GLU A 126 5.99 -5.16 -18.85
N GLY A 127 6.67 -5.73 -19.84
CA GLY A 127 7.07 -4.99 -21.03
C GLY A 127 8.15 -3.95 -20.73
N ASN A 128 7.96 -2.72 -21.18
CA ASN A 128 8.93 -1.61 -21.00
C ASN A 128 8.33 -0.37 -20.35
N ASN A 129 7.06 -0.44 -19.90
CA ASN A 129 6.32 0.72 -19.42
C ASN A 129 5.38 0.43 -18.25
N LYS A 130 5.26 -0.82 -17.81
CA LYS A 130 4.42 -1.18 -16.65
C LYS A 130 5.28 -1.73 -15.53
N VAL A 131 4.96 -1.32 -14.32
CA VAL A 131 5.62 -1.78 -13.09
C VAL A 131 4.54 -2.22 -12.11
N THR A 132 4.72 -3.41 -11.55
CA THR A 132 3.87 -3.94 -10.50
C THR A 132 4.68 -4.00 -9.19
N VAL A 133 4.16 -3.35 -8.17
CA VAL A 133 4.69 -3.36 -6.79
C VAL A 133 3.82 -4.30 -5.98
N SER A 134 4.39 -5.33 -5.39
CA SER A 134 3.66 -6.32 -4.59
C SER A 134 4.31 -6.59 -3.24
N GLY A 135 3.49 -6.97 -2.26
CA GLY A 135 3.93 -7.31 -0.91
C GLY A 135 2.76 -7.65 0.00
N ILE A 136 3.06 -8.06 1.22
CA ILE A 136 2.04 -8.41 2.21
C ILE A 136 1.56 -7.19 3.02
N ASP A 137 2.42 -6.18 3.20
CA ASP A 137 2.09 -4.96 3.92
C ASP A 137 1.54 -3.89 2.96
N LYS A 138 0.27 -3.52 3.15
CA LYS A 138 -0.41 -2.48 2.36
C LYS A 138 0.29 -1.14 2.41
N GLN A 139 0.80 -0.76 3.59
CA GLN A 139 1.48 0.52 3.78
C GLN A 139 2.80 0.54 3.03
N ALA A 140 3.62 -0.51 3.17
CA ALA A 140 4.90 -0.61 2.48
C ALA A 140 4.75 -0.66 0.95
N VAL A 141 3.76 -1.40 0.43
CA VAL A 141 3.42 -1.42 -1.01
C VAL A 141 3.01 -0.04 -1.49
N GLY A 142 2.15 0.66 -0.74
CA GLY A 142 1.70 2.00 -1.06
C GLY A 142 2.82 3.02 -1.08
N GLU A 143 3.72 2.97 -0.09
CA GLU A 143 4.87 3.86 0.03
C GLU A 143 5.90 3.62 -1.09
N ALA A 144 6.24 2.36 -1.36
CA ALA A 144 7.14 2.00 -2.46
C ALA A 144 6.60 2.51 -3.81
N ALA A 145 5.31 2.29 -4.09
CA ALA A 145 4.67 2.79 -5.30
C ALA A 145 4.66 4.33 -5.37
N ALA A 146 4.41 5.01 -4.26
CA ALA A 146 4.43 6.47 -4.19
C ALA A 146 5.84 7.03 -4.43
N ASN A 147 6.88 6.38 -3.89
CA ASN A 147 8.27 6.77 -4.09
C ASN A 147 8.70 6.60 -5.55
N ILE A 148 8.31 5.50 -6.20
CA ILE A 148 8.55 5.31 -7.64
C ILE A 148 7.85 6.40 -8.45
N ARG A 149 6.59 6.71 -8.15
CA ARG A 149 5.87 7.79 -8.83
C ARG A 149 6.51 9.17 -8.62
N LYS A 150 7.14 9.43 -7.47
CA LYS A 150 7.85 10.68 -7.17
C LYS A 150 9.09 10.91 -8.03
N ILE A 151 9.72 9.87 -8.59
CA ILE A 151 10.92 9.99 -9.43
C ILE A 151 10.64 10.95 -10.60
N ARG A 152 9.50 10.78 -11.26
CA ARG A 152 9.01 11.72 -12.26
C ARG A 152 7.48 11.72 -12.30
N LYS A 153 6.88 12.63 -11.56
CA LYS A 153 5.42 12.81 -11.54
C LYS A 153 4.89 13.15 -12.93
N PRO A 154 3.67 12.71 -13.29
CA PRO A 154 3.07 13.07 -14.57
C PRO A 154 2.91 14.59 -14.67
N GLU A 155 3.39 15.16 -15.77
CA GLU A 155 3.28 16.59 -16.03
C GLU A 155 1.89 16.93 -16.61
N PRO A 156 1.38 18.16 -16.39
CA PRO A 156 -0.02 18.48 -16.68
C PRO A 156 -0.34 18.76 -18.16
N TYR A 157 0.65 18.83 -19.06
CA TYR A 157 0.41 19.19 -20.47
C TYR A 157 0.27 17.96 -21.37
N LYS A 158 1.28 17.11 -21.42
CA LYS A 158 1.29 15.86 -22.20
C LYS A 158 1.06 14.60 -21.35
N GLY A 159 1.10 14.72 -20.02
CA GLY A 159 0.91 13.62 -19.08
C GLY A 159 2.12 12.67 -18.99
N LYS A 160 3.31 13.11 -19.44
CA LYS A 160 4.54 12.31 -19.37
C LYS A 160 5.01 12.17 -17.93
N GLY A 161 5.41 10.97 -17.54
CA GLY A 161 5.91 10.64 -16.24
C GLY A 161 5.45 9.26 -15.77
N VAL A 162 5.63 8.97 -14.49
CA VAL A 162 5.17 7.75 -13.84
C VAL A 162 3.84 8.05 -13.14
N ARG A 163 2.81 7.29 -13.46
CA ARG A 163 1.47 7.40 -12.86
C ARG A 163 1.01 6.05 -12.33
N TYR A 164 0.02 6.03 -11.45
CA TYR A 164 -0.65 4.79 -11.08
C TYR A 164 -1.43 4.23 -12.28
N ALA A 165 -1.57 2.92 -12.34
CA ALA A 165 -2.43 2.27 -13.33
C ALA A 165 -3.87 2.80 -13.18
N GLY A 166 -4.44 3.30 -14.28
CA GLY A 166 -5.76 3.92 -14.28
C GLY A 166 -5.84 5.33 -13.71
N GLU A 167 -4.73 5.97 -13.34
CA GLU A 167 -4.73 7.36 -12.87
C GLU A 167 -5.09 8.33 -13.99
N VAL A 168 -6.14 9.11 -13.78
CA VAL A 168 -6.54 10.20 -14.69
C VAL A 168 -5.74 11.45 -14.34
N VAL A 169 -4.81 11.82 -15.22
CA VAL A 169 -4.02 13.04 -15.08
C VAL A 169 -4.81 14.22 -15.65
N ARG A 170 -5.16 15.19 -14.79
CA ARG A 170 -5.80 16.44 -15.24
C ARG A 170 -4.83 17.23 -16.10
N ARG A 171 -5.18 17.40 -17.38
CA ARG A 171 -4.38 18.16 -18.32
C ARG A 171 -4.77 19.62 -18.33
N LYS A 172 -3.79 20.50 -18.48
CA LYS A 172 -3.96 21.92 -18.73
C LYS A 172 -3.82 22.18 -20.22
N ALA A 173 -4.60 23.11 -20.75
CA ALA A 173 -4.37 23.62 -22.10
C ALA A 173 -3.01 24.35 -22.11
N GLY A 174 -2.18 24.07 -23.11
CA GLY A 174 -0.97 24.84 -23.38
C GLY A 174 -1.33 26.27 -23.79
N LYS A 175 -0.35 27.18 -23.80
CA LYS A 175 -0.54 28.49 -24.42
C LYS A 175 -0.89 28.26 -25.90
N SER A 176 -2.09 28.66 -26.30
CA SER A 176 -2.40 28.78 -27.72
C SER A 176 -1.52 29.90 -28.26
N GLY A 177 -0.55 29.54 -29.09
CA GLY A 177 0.14 30.57 -29.91
C GLY A 177 -0.89 31.29 -30.75
N LYS A 178 -0.87 32.61 -30.68
CA LYS A 178 -1.46 33.44 -31.72
C LYS A 178 -0.61 33.33 -32.98
#